data_043e71c26fba85eb41257f12eb51710f
#
_entry.id   043e71c26fba85eb41257f12eb51710f
#
_cell.length_a   1.000
_cell.length_b   1.000
_cell.length_c   1.000
_cell.angle_alpha   90.00
_cell.angle_beta   90.00
_cell.angle_gamma   90.00
#
_symmetry.space_group_name_H-M   'P 1'
#
loop_
_entity.id
_entity.type
_entity.pdbx_description
1 polymer ?
#
loop_
_entity_poly.entity_id
_entity_poly.type
_entity_poly.pdbx_seq_one_letter_code
_entity_poly.pdbx_strand_id
1 'polypeptide(L)'
;MNVSRRSFFHAVAGVGGLTALRAQVAGPGTPPLTFTPDAATKSTVAIVKGEVRRKMVADALNAIDHQIRPVIQRKKYVVIKVNNVSTTNQLAATHADTIWGILDYLQPKYKMPVSIVESSAGDTMEGFRNFGYVKLAADSAARNVSLVDLNAEAKYQVIPLIDFDLHLQPVRLAARLLDPDAYVICACMLKTHNTVVATLSVKNMVLGAPLHFAPKETPRWNDKRKYHTGIRQTHYNMLLTAQKLRPNWGVALLDGYEGMEGNGPSSGTPVPSRIAIASTDYIAADRVGVECMGINPAWPGYLNYCGQLGLGNYDIGKIDVIGAKIADVQKKYQMHADIERELQWMGEMKDLPIKLG
;
A
#
# COMPACT_ATOMS: atom_id res chain seq x y z
N MET A 1 43.13 1.95 40.63
CA MET A 1 41.88 2.03 41.38
C MET A 1 40.88 1.16 40.72
N ASN A 2 40.59 -0.01 41.33
CA ASN A 2 39.63 -0.97 40.82
C ASN A 2 38.22 -0.55 41.24
N VAL A 3 37.38 -0.17 40.28
CA VAL A 3 35.94 0.05 40.55
C VAL A 3 35.21 -1.24 40.24
N SER A 4 34.71 -1.85 41.30
CA SER A 4 33.97 -3.13 41.28
C SER A 4 32.64 -3.00 40.53
N ARG A 5 32.37 -3.96 39.65
CA ARG A 5 31.13 -4.10 38.86
C ARG A 5 29.89 -4.55 39.66
N ARG A 6 29.91 -4.47 40.98
CA ARG A 6 28.84 -5.03 41.86
C ARG A 6 27.83 -4.02 42.42
N SER A 7 27.88 -2.74 42.02
CA SER A 7 27.02 -1.71 42.63
C SER A 7 25.84 -1.26 41.79
N PHE A 8 25.45 -2.01 40.73
CA PHE A 8 24.36 -1.56 39.84
C PHE A 8 23.03 -2.33 39.97
N PHE A 9 22.91 -3.26 40.93
CA PHE A 9 21.73 -4.14 41.01
C PHE A 9 20.98 -4.10 42.36
N HIS A 10 21.01 -3.02 43.11
CA HIS A 10 20.18 -2.88 44.32
C HIS A 10 19.50 -1.53 44.39
N ALA A 11 18.42 -1.37 43.63
CA ALA A 11 17.30 -0.48 43.96
C ALA A 11 16.21 -0.60 42.90
N VAL A 12 15.34 -1.57 43.01
CA VAL A 12 13.90 -1.47 42.65
C VAL A 12 13.19 -2.67 43.29
N ALA A 13 12.81 -2.53 44.53
CA ALA A 13 11.69 -3.27 45.10
C ALA A 13 10.76 -2.21 45.72
N GLY A 14 9.74 -1.84 45.01
CA GLY A 14 8.66 -0.94 45.47
C GLY A 14 7.43 -1.19 44.62
N VAL A 15 6.44 -1.78 45.30
CA VAL A 15 5.10 -2.10 44.81
C VAL A 15 4.39 -0.88 44.23
N GLY A 16 3.75 -1.00 43.09
CA GLY A 16 2.67 -0.10 42.69
C GLY A 16 2.67 0.29 41.19
N GLY A 17 1.71 -0.25 40.45
CA GLY A 17 1.23 0.34 39.22
C GLY A 17 1.99 -0.06 37.95
N LEU A 18 1.42 -0.97 37.17
CA LEU A 18 1.73 -1.19 35.78
C LEU A 18 1.36 0.07 34.97
N THR A 19 2.22 1.07 34.98
CA THR A 19 2.25 2.12 33.97
C THR A 19 3.21 1.67 32.88
N ALA A 20 2.66 1.48 31.71
CA ALA A 20 3.40 1.10 30.51
C ALA A 20 4.66 1.96 30.35
N LEU A 21 5.84 1.32 30.31
CA LEU A 21 7.08 1.97 29.91
C LEU A 21 6.91 2.45 28.46
N ARG A 22 6.62 3.73 28.29
CA ARG A 22 6.77 4.42 27.00
C ARG A 22 8.26 4.61 26.74
N ALA A 23 8.83 3.73 25.92
CA ALA A 23 10.15 3.99 25.39
C ALA A 23 10.05 5.19 24.42
N GLN A 24 10.35 6.38 24.89
CA GLN A 24 10.60 7.53 24.06
C GLN A 24 12.02 7.42 23.49
N VAL A 25 12.15 6.94 22.28
CA VAL A 25 13.33 7.24 21.44
C VAL A 25 12.90 8.32 20.47
N ALA A 26 12.83 9.54 20.94
CA ALA A 26 12.64 10.70 20.09
C ALA A 26 13.98 11.40 19.92
N GLY A 27 14.54 11.36 18.71
CA GLY A 27 15.55 12.33 18.30
C GLY A 27 14.91 13.72 18.14
N PRO A 28 15.66 14.82 18.27
CA PRO A 28 15.11 16.16 18.15
C PRO A 28 14.51 16.35 16.76
N GLY A 29 13.20 16.61 16.69
CA GLY A 29 12.45 16.91 15.46
C GLY A 29 11.58 15.78 14.89
N THR A 30 11.56 14.59 15.50
CA THR A 30 10.62 13.53 15.08
C THR A 30 9.36 13.65 15.94
N PRO A 31 8.16 13.86 15.36
CA PRO A 31 6.94 13.80 16.16
C PRO A 31 6.82 12.41 16.78
N PRO A 32 6.35 12.30 18.03
CA PRO A 32 6.20 11.02 18.69
C PRO A 32 5.33 10.11 17.82
N LEU A 33 5.79 8.87 17.63
CA LEU A 33 4.99 7.82 16.99
C LEU A 33 3.84 7.49 17.95
N THR A 34 2.77 8.27 17.89
CA THR A 34 1.53 7.98 18.62
C THR A 34 0.78 6.89 17.88
N PHE A 35 1.25 5.64 17.97
CA PHE A 35 0.49 4.46 17.60
C PHE A 35 -0.24 3.95 18.84
N THR A 36 -1.30 4.61 19.20
CA THR A 36 -2.40 3.96 19.87
C THR A 36 -3.42 3.71 18.76
N PRO A 37 -3.60 2.45 18.30
CA PRO A 37 -4.82 2.12 17.60
C PRO A 37 -5.92 2.54 18.56
N ASP A 38 -6.83 3.39 18.11
CA ASP A 38 -8.07 3.53 18.84
C ASP A 38 -8.76 2.17 18.77
N ALA A 39 -8.57 1.36 19.81
CA ALA A 39 -9.00 -0.04 19.86
C ALA A 39 -10.52 -0.18 19.77
N ALA A 40 -11.24 0.93 19.74
CA ALA A 40 -12.69 1.03 19.75
C ALA A 40 -13.30 1.35 18.39
N THR A 41 -12.58 1.90 17.42
CA THR A 41 -13.16 2.30 16.13
C THR A 41 -13.05 1.20 15.09
N LYS A 42 -14.20 0.76 14.60
CA LYS A 42 -14.29 -0.13 13.45
C LYS A 42 -13.98 0.61 12.16
N SER A 43 -13.31 -0.06 11.23
CA SER A 43 -13.09 0.45 9.89
C SER A 43 -14.23 0.06 8.98
N THR A 44 -14.66 0.97 8.09
CA THR A 44 -15.67 0.68 7.08
C THR A 44 -15.02 0.32 5.76
N VAL A 45 -15.45 -0.78 5.16
CA VAL A 45 -15.05 -1.22 3.83
C VAL A 45 -16.29 -1.43 2.97
N ALA A 46 -16.37 -0.72 1.85
CA ALA A 46 -17.44 -0.90 0.88
C ALA A 46 -17.07 -1.96 -0.16
N ILE A 47 -17.97 -2.91 -0.43
CA ILE A 47 -17.87 -3.85 -1.55
C ILE A 47 -19.05 -3.58 -2.49
N VAL A 48 -18.75 -3.26 -3.75
CA VAL A 48 -19.74 -3.10 -4.81
C VAL A 48 -19.56 -4.22 -5.84
N LYS A 49 -20.62 -4.99 -6.09
CA LYS A 49 -20.68 -6.00 -7.14
C LYS A 49 -21.41 -5.44 -8.35
N GLY A 50 -20.96 -5.73 -9.58
CA GLY A 50 -21.63 -5.23 -10.78
C GLY A 50 -20.95 -5.64 -12.08
N GLU A 51 -21.54 -5.20 -13.21
CA GLU A 51 -21.09 -5.56 -14.56
C GLU A 51 -20.42 -4.38 -15.31
N VAL A 52 -20.37 -3.19 -14.71
CA VAL A 52 -19.76 -1.99 -15.31
C VAL A 52 -18.68 -1.44 -14.40
N ARG A 53 -17.42 -1.73 -14.71
CA ARG A 53 -16.24 -1.37 -13.89
C ARG A 53 -16.26 0.10 -13.43
N ARG A 54 -16.44 1.03 -14.36
CA ARG A 54 -16.48 2.48 -14.10
C ARG A 54 -17.53 2.86 -13.06
N LYS A 55 -18.74 2.29 -13.19
CA LYS A 55 -19.84 2.55 -12.24
C LYS A 55 -19.55 1.95 -10.87
N MET A 56 -19.06 0.72 -10.81
CA MET A 56 -18.74 0.03 -9.55
C MET A 56 -17.72 0.81 -8.73
N VAL A 57 -16.68 1.34 -9.38
CA VAL A 57 -15.65 2.18 -8.74
C VAL A 57 -16.24 3.46 -8.18
N ALA A 58 -17.05 4.17 -8.96
CA ALA A 58 -17.71 5.39 -8.49
C ALA A 58 -18.66 5.09 -7.31
N ASP A 59 -19.43 4.00 -7.37
CA ASP A 59 -20.35 3.61 -6.32
C ASP A 59 -19.63 3.23 -5.02
N ALA A 60 -18.48 2.51 -5.11
CA ALA A 60 -17.69 2.13 -3.94
C ALA A 60 -17.14 3.37 -3.21
N LEU A 61 -16.63 4.36 -3.95
CA LEU A 61 -16.17 5.63 -3.39
C LEU A 61 -17.34 6.46 -2.80
N ASN A 62 -18.50 6.46 -3.48
CA ASN A 62 -19.69 7.15 -2.99
C ASN A 62 -20.17 6.55 -1.66
N ALA A 63 -20.12 5.23 -1.49
CA ALA A 63 -20.57 4.55 -0.27
C ALA A 63 -19.79 5.00 0.99
N ILE A 64 -18.54 5.45 0.83
CA ILE A 64 -17.68 5.94 1.91
C ILE A 64 -17.38 7.44 1.84
N ASP A 65 -18.13 8.21 1.02
CA ASP A 65 -17.92 9.66 0.82
C ASP A 65 -17.91 10.45 2.14
N HIS A 66 -18.73 10.04 3.11
CA HIS A 66 -18.78 10.68 4.42
C HIS A 66 -17.43 10.62 5.19
N GLN A 67 -16.57 9.64 4.89
CA GLN A 67 -15.22 9.52 5.45
C GLN A 67 -14.18 10.25 4.58
N ILE A 68 -14.36 10.28 3.26
CA ILE A 68 -13.45 10.94 2.31
C ILE A 68 -13.56 12.46 2.43
N ARG A 69 -14.79 12.97 2.44
CA ARG A 69 -15.10 14.41 2.35
C ARG A 69 -14.38 15.28 3.38
N PRO A 70 -14.36 14.96 4.68
CA PRO A 70 -13.73 15.81 5.69
C PRO A 70 -12.22 15.98 5.50
N VAL A 71 -11.58 15.00 4.85
CA VAL A 71 -10.13 15.00 4.63
C VAL A 71 -9.77 15.65 3.30
N ILE A 72 -10.42 15.24 2.20
CA ILE A 72 -10.11 15.72 0.85
C ILE A 72 -10.33 17.23 0.71
N GLN A 73 -11.35 17.79 1.36
CA GLN A 73 -11.65 19.24 1.31
C GLN A 73 -10.54 20.12 1.91
N ARG A 74 -9.64 19.54 2.71
CA ARG A 74 -8.48 20.25 3.29
C ARG A 74 -7.22 20.12 2.45
N LYS A 75 -7.29 19.41 1.33
CA LYS A 75 -6.17 19.15 0.44
C LYS A 75 -6.19 20.08 -0.77
N LYS A 76 -5.02 20.30 -1.39
CA LYS A 76 -4.90 21.21 -2.54
C LYS A 76 -5.09 20.49 -3.86
N TYR A 77 -4.80 19.20 -3.94
CA TYR A 77 -4.92 18.38 -5.16
C TYR A 77 -5.09 16.89 -4.84
N VAL A 78 -5.53 16.14 -5.84
CA VAL A 78 -5.68 14.69 -5.76
C VAL A 78 -4.55 14.01 -6.52
N VAL A 79 -4.01 12.96 -5.94
CA VAL A 79 -3.10 12.03 -6.60
C VAL A 79 -3.80 10.69 -6.78
N ILE A 80 -3.95 10.22 -8.01
CA ILE A 80 -4.38 8.85 -8.30
C ILE A 80 -3.13 8.03 -8.57
N LYS A 81 -2.72 7.22 -7.59
CA LYS A 81 -1.61 6.28 -7.73
C LYS A 81 -2.13 5.01 -8.38
N VAL A 82 -1.85 4.84 -9.65
CA VAL A 82 -2.21 3.63 -10.40
C VAL A 82 -1.22 2.48 -10.13
N ASN A 83 -1.47 1.29 -10.66
CA ASN A 83 -0.55 0.17 -10.67
C ASN A 83 -0.17 -0.17 -12.11
N ASN A 84 1.09 0.06 -12.49
CA ASN A 84 1.63 -0.28 -13.81
C ASN A 84 2.95 -1.04 -13.65
N VAL A 85 2.88 -2.25 -13.08
CA VAL A 85 4.06 -3.10 -12.92
C VAL A 85 4.57 -3.60 -14.28
N SER A 86 3.65 -3.85 -15.22
CA SER A 86 3.93 -4.06 -16.64
C SER A 86 3.44 -2.83 -17.42
N THR A 87 4.18 -2.43 -18.44
CA THR A 87 3.79 -1.35 -19.36
C THR A 87 3.10 -1.87 -20.63
N THR A 88 2.98 -3.19 -20.77
CA THR A 88 2.42 -3.84 -21.97
C THR A 88 1.28 -4.83 -21.67
N ASN A 89 1.17 -5.36 -20.44
CA ASN A 89 0.09 -6.26 -20.06
C ASN A 89 -0.99 -5.52 -19.27
N GLN A 90 -2.15 -5.30 -19.89
CA GLN A 90 -3.28 -4.61 -19.25
C GLN A 90 -3.79 -5.31 -17.98
N LEU A 91 -3.76 -6.64 -17.94
CA LEU A 91 -4.19 -7.40 -16.76
C LEU A 91 -3.29 -7.13 -15.52
N ALA A 92 -2.06 -6.65 -15.74
CA ALA A 92 -1.13 -6.28 -14.68
C ALA A 92 -1.18 -4.79 -14.32
N ALA A 93 -2.08 -4.01 -14.94
CA ALA A 93 -2.15 -2.56 -14.81
C ALA A 93 -3.57 -2.09 -14.46
N THR A 94 -3.70 -0.96 -13.76
CA THR A 94 -4.99 -0.33 -13.49
C THR A 94 -5.70 -0.04 -14.81
N HIS A 95 -6.96 -0.41 -14.92
CA HIS A 95 -7.74 -0.18 -16.14
C HIS A 95 -8.17 1.29 -16.25
N ALA A 96 -8.24 1.84 -17.47
CA ALA A 96 -8.70 3.22 -17.70
C ALA A 96 -10.10 3.49 -17.12
N ASP A 97 -11.02 2.51 -17.20
CA ASP A 97 -12.37 2.64 -16.63
C ASP A 97 -12.36 2.77 -15.10
N THR A 98 -11.34 2.23 -14.41
CA THR A 98 -11.15 2.45 -12.98
C THR A 98 -10.83 3.90 -12.71
N ILE A 99 -9.94 4.50 -13.50
CA ILE A 99 -9.60 5.92 -13.40
C ILE A 99 -10.82 6.79 -13.74
N TRP A 100 -11.55 6.45 -14.80
CA TRP A 100 -12.80 7.13 -15.13
C TRP A 100 -13.82 7.08 -13.98
N GLY A 101 -13.98 5.92 -13.33
CA GLY A 101 -14.88 5.80 -12.16
C GLY A 101 -14.46 6.69 -11.00
N ILE A 102 -13.15 6.82 -10.74
CA ILE A 102 -12.63 7.78 -9.75
C ILE A 102 -12.94 9.22 -10.15
N LEU A 103 -12.75 9.59 -11.42
CA LEU A 103 -13.06 10.92 -11.92
C LEU A 103 -14.55 11.24 -11.86
N ASP A 104 -15.44 10.28 -12.16
CA ASP A 104 -16.88 10.42 -12.03
C ASP A 104 -17.30 10.68 -10.58
N TYR A 105 -16.64 10.04 -9.61
CA TYR A 105 -16.85 10.30 -8.20
C TYR A 105 -16.36 11.71 -7.80
N LEU A 106 -15.15 12.10 -8.23
CA LEU A 106 -14.51 13.34 -7.81
C LEU A 106 -15.20 14.58 -8.38
N GLN A 107 -15.53 14.57 -9.67
CA GLN A 107 -15.87 15.77 -10.42
C GLN A 107 -17.10 16.55 -9.99
N PRO A 108 -18.24 15.90 -9.67
CA PRO A 108 -19.41 16.65 -9.20
C PRO A 108 -19.18 17.29 -7.83
N LYS A 109 -18.16 16.87 -7.10
CA LYS A 109 -17.94 17.23 -5.69
C LYS A 109 -16.70 18.07 -5.44
N TYR A 110 -15.61 17.82 -6.20
CA TYR A 110 -14.29 18.39 -5.94
C TYR A 110 -13.67 18.95 -7.22
N LYS A 111 -13.35 20.24 -7.23
CA LYS A 111 -12.82 20.96 -8.41
C LYS A 111 -11.31 21.17 -8.37
N MET A 112 -10.58 20.34 -7.59
CA MET A 112 -9.14 20.45 -7.47
C MET A 112 -8.40 19.73 -8.61
N PRO A 113 -7.12 20.07 -8.87
CA PRO A 113 -6.29 19.37 -9.83
C PRO A 113 -6.15 17.89 -9.48
N VAL A 114 -6.08 17.02 -10.50
CA VAL A 114 -5.87 15.59 -10.37
C VAL A 114 -4.59 15.18 -11.10
N SER A 115 -3.71 14.46 -10.43
CA SER A 115 -2.52 13.88 -11.06
C SER A 115 -2.62 12.35 -11.02
N ILE A 116 -2.56 11.73 -12.20
CA ILE A 116 -2.43 10.27 -12.33
C ILE A 116 -0.92 9.97 -12.35
N VAL A 117 -0.45 9.17 -11.38
CA VAL A 117 0.97 9.01 -11.15
C VAL A 117 1.41 7.55 -11.08
N GLU A 118 2.63 7.28 -11.52
CA GLU A 118 3.31 5.99 -11.34
C GLU A 118 4.83 6.17 -11.42
N SER A 119 5.57 5.20 -10.84
CA SER A 119 7.00 4.97 -11.09
C SER A 119 7.19 3.52 -11.56
N SER A 120 6.85 3.24 -12.81
CA SER A 120 6.95 1.88 -13.37
C SER A 120 8.39 1.37 -13.34
N ALA A 121 8.56 0.05 -13.31
CA ALA A 121 9.87 -0.57 -13.50
C ALA A 121 10.38 -0.45 -14.97
N GLY A 122 9.46 -0.23 -15.91
CA GLY A 122 9.72 0.14 -17.30
C GLY A 122 9.48 1.62 -17.57
N ASP A 123 9.21 1.98 -18.83
CA ASP A 123 8.83 3.33 -19.22
C ASP A 123 7.39 3.62 -18.79
N THR A 124 7.23 4.50 -17.81
CA THR A 124 5.92 4.86 -17.26
C THR A 124 5.01 5.50 -18.30
N MET A 125 5.57 6.39 -19.16
CA MET A 125 4.79 7.08 -20.16
C MET A 125 4.38 6.14 -21.31
N GLU A 126 5.17 5.13 -21.63
CA GLU A 126 4.77 4.06 -22.54
C GLU A 126 3.57 3.30 -21.98
N GLY A 127 3.61 2.89 -20.72
CA GLY A 127 2.47 2.26 -20.05
C GLY A 127 1.22 3.15 -20.08
N PHE A 128 1.35 4.45 -19.83
CA PHE A 128 0.24 5.39 -19.89
C PHE A 128 -0.36 5.49 -21.30
N ARG A 129 0.46 5.41 -22.36
CA ARG A 129 -0.02 5.34 -23.75
C ARG A 129 -0.76 4.02 -24.02
N ASN A 130 -0.12 2.90 -23.71
CA ASN A 130 -0.64 1.56 -23.99
C ASN A 130 -1.97 1.28 -23.27
N PHE A 131 -2.16 1.82 -22.08
CA PHE A 131 -3.38 1.61 -21.27
C PHE A 131 -4.42 2.73 -21.43
N GLY A 132 -4.22 3.64 -22.40
CA GLY A 132 -5.21 4.65 -22.75
C GLY A 132 -5.28 5.86 -21.80
N TYR A 133 -4.33 6.04 -20.87
CA TYR A 133 -4.39 7.16 -19.93
C TYR A 133 -4.08 8.50 -20.61
N VAL A 134 -3.28 8.49 -21.66
CA VAL A 134 -3.02 9.72 -22.46
C VAL A 134 -4.31 10.21 -23.10
N LYS A 135 -5.10 9.30 -23.70
CA LYS A 135 -6.42 9.64 -24.25
C LYS A 135 -7.37 10.11 -23.14
N LEU A 136 -7.41 9.39 -22.02
CA LEU A 136 -8.22 9.76 -20.86
C LEU A 136 -7.89 11.18 -20.36
N ALA A 137 -6.62 11.51 -20.22
CA ALA A 137 -6.19 12.84 -19.78
C ALA A 137 -6.56 13.93 -20.79
N ALA A 138 -6.46 13.64 -22.08
CA ALA A 138 -6.89 14.56 -23.15
C ALA A 138 -8.41 14.79 -23.11
N ASP A 139 -9.20 13.74 -22.97
CA ASP A 139 -10.67 13.82 -22.89
C ASP A 139 -11.13 14.49 -21.60
N SER A 140 -10.34 14.42 -20.54
CA SER A 140 -10.61 15.02 -19.25
C SER A 140 -9.86 16.35 -18.99
N ALA A 141 -9.26 16.95 -20.02
CA ALA A 141 -8.45 18.18 -19.89
C ALA A 141 -9.20 19.33 -19.20
N ALA A 142 -10.49 19.48 -19.49
CA ALA A 142 -11.35 20.46 -18.80
C ALA A 142 -11.51 20.18 -17.29
N ARG A 143 -11.06 19.02 -16.84
CA ARG A 143 -11.12 18.54 -15.44
C ARG A 143 -9.79 18.72 -14.71
N ASN A 144 -8.81 19.39 -15.34
CA ASN A 144 -7.48 19.61 -14.77
C ASN A 144 -6.78 18.29 -14.35
N VAL A 145 -6.73 17.31 -15.27
CA VAL A 145 -6.06 16.01 -15.09
C VAL A 145 -4.69 16.06 -15.75
N SER A 146 -3.65 15.64 -15.03
CA SER A 146 -2.28 15.51 -15.52
C SER A 146 -1.74 14.10 -15.35
N LEU A 147 -0.82 13.70 -16.22
CA LEU A 147 -0.06 12.45 -16.12
C LEU A 147 1.35 12.75 -15.62
N VAL A 148 1.80 12.03 -14.60
CA VAL A 148 3.12 12.25 -13.99
C VAL A 148 3.88 10.94 -13.89
N ASP A 149 5.02 10.86 -14.57
CA ASP A 149 6.04 9.87 -14.31
C ASP A 149 6.86 10.33 -13.11
N LEU A 150 6.72 9.63 -11.98
CA LEU A 150 7.43 9.96 -10.74
C LEU A 150 8.96 9.80 -10.88
N ASN A 151 9.42 8.87 -11.73
CA ASN A 151 10.84 8.73 -12.04
C ASN A 151 11.37 9.96 -12.78
N ALA A 152 10.61 10.45 -13.78
CA ALA A 152 10.98 11.63 -14.57
C ALA A 152 10.84 12.94 -13.77
N GLU A 153 9.86 13.03 -12.85
CA GLU A 153 9.74 14.16 -11.92
C GLU A 153 10.97 14.29 -11.02
N ALA A 154 11.61 13.17 -10.69
CA ALA A 154 12.87 13.08 -9.93
C ALA A 154 12.86 13.81 -8.58
N LYS A 155 11.68 14.01 -7.98
CA LYS A 155 11.51 14.60 -6.64
C LYS A 155 11.30 13.49 -5.63
N TYR A 156 12.16 13.43 -4.60
CA TYR A 156 12.11 12.35 -3.62
C TYR A 156 12.52 12.79 -2.23
N GLN A 157 12.13 11.98 -1.25
CA GLN A 157 12.67 11.98 0.11
C GLN A 157 13.43 10.67 0.31
N VAL A 158 14.57 10.72 0.99
CA VAL A 158 15.34 9.54 1.35
C VAL A 158 14.85 9.03 2.70
N ILE A 159 14.56 7.71 2.78
CA ILE A 159 14.25 7.02 4.02
C ILE A 159 15.23 5.87 4.23
N PRO A 160 15.56 5.51 5.49
CA PRO A 160 16.29 4.29 5.78
C PRO A 160 15.36 3.08 5.69
N LEU A 161 15.78 2.06 4.96
CA LEU A 161 15.23 0.70 5.01
C LEU A 161 16.33 -0.26 5.44
N ILE A 162 16.02 -1.55 5.58
CA ILE A 162 17.00 -2.57 5.93
C ILE A 162 17.38 -3.40 4.69
N ASP A 163 18.64 -3.78 4.57
CA ASP A 163 19.09 -4.74 3.59
C ASP A 163 18.96 -6.19 4.08
N PHE A 164 19.46 -7.15 3.32
CA PHE A 164 19.38 -8.57 3.67
C PHE A 164 20.11 -8.91 4.98
N ASP A 165 21.20 -8.23 5.26
CA ASP A 165 22.04 -8.41 6.47
C ASP A 165 21.60 -7.51 7.63
N LEU A 166 20.40 -6.89 7.52
CA LEU A 166 19.79 -5.98 8.50
C LEU A 166 20.56 -4.66 8.70
N HIS A 167 21.44 -4.26 7.77
CA HIS A 167 22.01 -2.93 7.76
C HIS A 167 21.07 -1.91 7.16
N LEU A 168 21.23 -0.64 7.55
CA LEU A 168 20.46 0.45 6.98
C LEU A 168 20.93 0.76 5.56
N GLN A 169 19.97 0.88 4.64
CA GLN A 169 20.20 1.33 3.28
C GLN A 169 19.27 2.48 2.92
N PRO A 170 19.78 3.53 2.22
CA PRO A 170 18.94 4.64 1.80
C PRO A 170 18.06 4.24 0.62
N VAL A 171 16.78 4.64 0.66
CA VAL A 171 15.80 4.45 -0.41
C VAL A 171 15.10 5.77 -0.71
N ARG A 172 14.96 6.11 -1.98
CA ARG A 172 14.32 7.34 -2.45
C ARG A 172 12.85 7.07 -2.74
N LEU A 173 11.96 7.70 -1.97
CA LEU A 173 10.52 7.66 -2.19
C LEU A 173 10.05 8.92 -2.90
N ALA A 174 9.18 8.77 -3.89
CA ALA A 174 8.58 9.89 -4.63
C ALA A 174 7.96 10.91 -3.67
N ALA A 175 8.44 12.15 -3.72
CA ALA A 175 8.01 13.22 -2.82
C ALA A 175 6.52 13.53 -2.94
N ARG A 176 5.92 13.36 -4.13
CA ARG A 176 4.50 13.61 -4.39
C ARG A 176 3.58 12.72 -3.55
N LEU A 177 3.99 11.49 -3.23
CA LEU A 177 3.24 10.58 -2.36
C LEU A 177 3.39 10.91 -0.87
N LEU A 178 4.34 11.76 -0.53
CA LEU A 178 4.64 12.25 0.82
C LEU A 178 4.22 13.71 1.03
N ASP A 179 3.56 14.34 0.03
CA ASP A 179 3.14 15.72 0.09
C ASP A 179 1.88 15.85 0.96
N PRO A 180 1.92 16.62 2.06
CA PRO A 180 0.78 16.81 2.96
C PRO A 180 -0.40 17.52 2.29
N ASP A 181 -0.18 18.25 1.19
CA ASP A 181 -1.23 18.93 0.43
C ASP A 181 -1.97 17.98 -0.53
N ALA A 182 -1.45 16.78 -0.78
CA ALA A 182 -2.06 15.78 -1.64
C ALA A 182 -3.12 14.93 -0.91
N TYR A 183 -4.21 14.59 -1.60
CA TYR A 183 -5.11 13.49 -1.24
C TYR A 183 -4.80 12.31 -2.14
N VAL A 184 -4.22 11.25 -1.58
CA VAL A 184 -3.78 10.11 -2.40
C VAL A 184 -4.86 9.03 -2.45
N ILE A 185 -5.32 8.69 -3.65
CA ILE A 185 -6.19 7.55 -3.96
C ILE A 185 -5.31 6.47 -4.58
N CYS A 186 -5.14 5.36 -3.88
CA CYS A 186 -4.44 4.20 -4.41
C CYS A 186 -5.41 3.34 -5.22
N ALA A 187 -5.28 3.35 -6.54
CA ALA A 187 -6.07 2.54 -7.46
C ALA A 187 -5.28 1.30 -7.87
N CYS A 188 -5.57 0.16 -7.29
CA CYS A 188 -4.90 -1.09 -7.57
C CYS A 188 -5.87 -2.21 -7.95
N MET A 189 -5.34 -3.38 -8.21
CA MET A 189 -6.09 -4.55 -8.65
C MET A 189 -6.00 -5.66 -7.60
N LEU A 190 -6.95 -6.59 -7.63
CA LEU A 190 -6.83 -7.87 -6.93
C LEU A 190 -5.93 -8.79 -7.74
N LYS A 191 -4.71 -9.07 -7.27
CA LYS A 191 -3.82 -10.01 -7.94
C LYS A 191 -2.85 -10.71 -7.00
N THR A 192 -2.48 -11.95 -7.35
CA THR A 192 -1.42 -12.72 -6.70
C THR A 192 -0.04 -12.10 -6.97
N HIS A 193 0.96 -12.53 -6.23
CA HIS A 193 2.33 -12.03 -6.34
C HIS A 193 3.34 -13.11 -6.01
N ASN A 194 4.50 -13.06 -6.62
CA ASN A 194 5.59 -14.06 -6.52
C ASN A 194 6.54 -13.88 -5.33
N THR A 195 6.25 -12.98 -4.39
CA THR A 195 7.13 -12.71 -3.24
C THR A 195 6.35 -12.45 -1.95
N VAL A 196 5.18 -11.81 -2.05
CA VAL A 196 4.42 -11.30 -0.90
C VAL A 196 2.97 -11.75 -0.92
N VAL A 197 2.68 -12.84 -1.61
CA VAL A 197 1.37 -13.52 -1.72
C VAL A 197 0.36 -12.76 -2.58
N ALA A 198 0.12 -11.49 -2.30
CA ALA A 198 -0.87 -10.69 -3.02
C ALA A 198 -0.37 -9.27 -3.31
N THR A 199 -0.79 -8.72 -4.45
CA THR A 199 -0.73 -7.31 -4.75
C THR A 199 -2.09 -6.70 -4.46
N LEU A 200 -2.13 -5.81 -3.50
CA LEU A 200 -3.29 -5.03 -3.10
C LEU A 200 -2.84 -3.57 -2.91
N SER A 201 -3.59 -2.77 -2.15
CA SER A 201 -3.30 -1.34 -2.03
C SER A 201 -1.95 -1.06 -1.37
N VAL A 202 -1.63 -1.74 -0.26
CA VAL A 202 -0.35 -1.54 0.43
C VAL A 202 0.81 -1.83 -0.50
N LYS A 203 0.81 -3.01 -1.15
CA LYS A 203 1.91 -3.38 -2.05
C LYS A 203 2.02 -2.40 -3.22
N ASN A 204 0.91 -1.95 -3.81
CA ASN A 204 0.92 -0.98 -4.89
C ASN A 204 1.52 0.37 -4.45
N MET A 205 1.16 0.86 -3.27
CA MET A 205 1.73 2.11 -2.75
C MET A 205 3.20 1.96 -2.39
N VAL A 206 3.55 0.97 -1.57
CA VAL A 206 4.89 0.88 -0.99
C VAL A 206 5.97 0.46 -1.98
N LEU A 207 5.64 -0.31 -3.02
CA LEU A 207 6.57 -0.64 -4.11
C LEU A 207 6.40 0.25 -5.35
N GLY A 208 5.34 1.07 -5.36
CA GLY A 208 5.17 2.14 -6.34
C GLY A 208 5.77 3.48 -5.90
N ALA A 209 6.09 3.67 -4.62
CA ALA A 209 6.71 4.89 -4.12
C ALA A 209 8.22 4.99 -4.36
N PRO A 210 9.02 3.90 -4.26
CA PRO A 210 10.44 3.96 -4.56
C PRO A 210 10.69 4.27 -6.03
N LEU A 211 11.66 5.14 -6.29
CA LEU A 211 12.04 5.50 -7.65
C LEU A 211 12.92 4.42 -8.27
N HIS A 212 12.83 4.31 -9.59
CA HIS A 212 13.66 3.41 -10.38
C HIS A 212 15.02 4.05 -10.70
N PHE A 213 15.01 5.26 -11.21
CA PHE A 213 16.15 6.15 -11.37
C PHE A 213 15.64 7.57 -11.63
N ALA A 214 16.43 8.57 -11.28
CA ALA A 214 16.18 9.93 -11.72
C ALA A 214 16.89 10.19 -13.05
N PRO A 215 16.25 10.86 -14.02
CA PRO A 215 16.91 11.27 -15.26
C PRO A 215 18.17 12.09 -14.98
N LYS A 216 19.21 11.88 -15.76
CA LYS A 216 20.51 12.56 -15.65
C LYS A 216 21.37 12.16 -14.44
N GLU A 217 20.95 11.24 -13.59
CA GLU A 217 21.83 10.68 -12.54
C GLU A 217 22.67 9.51 -13.08
N THR A 218 23.95 9.49 -12.71
CA THR A 218 24.90 8.43 -13.05
C THR A 218 25.69 8.06 -11.80
N PRO A 219 25.90 6.75 -11.52
CA PRO A 219 25.38 5.59 -12.25
C PRO A 219 23.86 5.44 -12.06
N ARG A 220 23.20 4.70 -12.96
CA ARG A 220 21.78 4.34 -12.80
C ARG A 220 21.57 3.49 -11.55
N TRP A 221 20.53 3.79 -10.82
CA TRP A 221 20.17 3.07 -9.59
C TRP A 221 18.70 2.61 -9.64
N ASN A 222 18.34 1.63 -8.81
CA ASN A 222 16.99 1.10 -8.71
C ASN A 222 16.63 0.80 -7.26
N ASP A 223 15.94 1.72 -6.63
CA ASP A 223 15.57 1.57 -5.22
C ASP A 223 14.43 0.56 -5.01
N LYS A 224 13.66 0.20 -6.06
CA LYS A 224 12.67 -0.88 -5.97
C LYS A 224 13.33 -2.24 -5.71
N ARG A 225 14.51 -2.50 -6.28
CA ARG A 225 15.24 -3.75 -6.06
C ARG A 225 15.73 -3.93 -4.63
N LYS A 226 15.92 -2.86 -3.89
CA LYS A 226 16.33 -2.89 -2.48
C LYS A 226 15.29 -3.55 -1.56
N TYR A 227 14.04 -3.68 -2.01
CA TYR A 227 13.00 -4.41 -1.28
C TYR A 227 13.09 -5.94 -1.46
N HIS A 228 13.65 -6.41 -2.57
CA HIS A 228 13.55 -7.81 -3.01
C HIS A 228 14.83 -8.62 -2.78
N THR A 229 15.56 -8.37 -1.71
CA THR A 229 16.80 -9.08 -1.39
C THR A 229 16.60 -10.25 -0.44
N GLY A 230 15.46 -10.30 0.27
CA GLY A 230 15.06 -11.39 1.15
C GLY A 230 13.56 -11.36 1.41
N ILE A 231 12.91 -12.53 1.55
CA ILE A 231 11.45 -12.62 1.68
C ILE A 231 10.97 -11.88 2.94
N ARG A 232 11.56 -12.16 4.11
CA ARG A 232 11.19 -11.52 5.37
C ARG A 232 11.55 -10.03 5.37
N GLN A 233 12.72 -9.67 4.89
CA GLN A 233 13.18 -8.30 4.70
C GLN A 233 12.22 -7.49 3.82
N THR A 234 11.67 -8.09 2.75
CA THR A 234 10.67 -7.45 1.89
C THR A 234 9.45 -7.03 2.71
N HIS A 235 8.90 -7.92 3.54
CA HIS A 235 7.74 -7.60 4.38
C HIS A 235 8.02 -6.49 5.40
N TYR A 236 9.19 -6.49 6.03
CA TYR A 236 9.60 -5.42 6.95
C TYR A 236 9.73 -4.07 6.25
N ASN A 237 10.39 -4.03 5.10
CA ASN A 237 10.55 -2.80 4.34
C ASN A 237 9.22 -2.27 3.79
N MET A 238 8.28 -3.16 3.45
CA MET A 238 6.93 -2.76 3.09
C MET A 238 6.20 -2.11 4.27
N LEU A 239 6.31 -2.68 5.48
CA LEU A 239 5.77 -2.09 6.70
C LEU A 239 6.33 -0.69 6.97
N LEU A 240 7.67 -0.54 6.97
CA LEU A 240 8.34 0.74 7.23
C LEU A 240 7.93 1.82 6.23
N THR A 241 7.78 1.43 4.96
CA THR A 241 7.33 2.34 3.90
C THR A 241 5.85 2.69 4.05
N ALA A 242 4.99 1.72 4.37
CA ALA A 242 3.57 1.97 4.62
C ALA A 242 3.36 2.94 5.78
N GLN A 243 4.14 2.79 6.86
CA GLN A 243 4.16 3.71 7.99
C GLN A 243 4.52 5.13 7.56
N LYS A 244 5.52 5.29 6.70
CA LYS A 244 5.95 6.59 6.19
C LYS A 244 4.91 7.24 5.26
N LEU A 245 4.21 6.45 4.45
CA LEU A 245 3.20 6.95 3.50
C LEU A 245 1.84 7.25 4.17
N ARG A 246 1.54 6.61 5.31
CA ARG A 246 0.24 6.66 6.00
C ARG A 246 -0.37 8.06 6.14
N PRO A 247 0.36 9.11 6.54
CA PRO A 247 -0.24 10.43 6.78
C PRO A 247 -0.94 11.07 5.59
N ASN A 248 -0.55 10.69 4.36
CA ASN A 248 -1.05 11.29 3.12
C ASN A 248 -1.95 10.34 2.32
N TRP A 249 -2.12 9.12 2.79
CA TRP A 249 -2.94 8.12 2.11
C TRP A 249 -4.41 8.32 2.45
N GLY A 250 -5.20 8.72 1.45
CA GLY A 250 -6.61 9.04 1.63
C GLY A 250 -7.53 7.83 1.47
N VAL A 251 -7.40 7.10 0.37
CA VAL A 251 -8.28 5.96 0.03
C VAL A 251 -7.50 4.83 -0.61
N ALA A 252 -7.82 3.60 -0.22
CA ALA A 252 -7.52 2.39 -0.97
C ALA A 252 -8.75 2.02 -1.81
N LEU A 253 -8.54 1.85 -3.12
CA LEU A 253 -9.51 1.35 -4.08
C LEU A 253 -8.94 0.11 -4.75
N LEU A 254 -9.61 -1.03 -4.56
CA LEU A 254 -9.24 -2.31 -5.15
C LEU A 254 -10.22 -2.62 -6.29
N ASP A 255 -9.71 -2.63 -7.51
CA ASP A 255 -10.45 -3.06 -8.69
C ASP A 255 -10.36 -4.58 -8.83
N GLY A 256 -11.45 -5.26 -8.53
CA GLY A 256 -11.64 -6.70 -8.72
C GLY A 256 -12.64 -6.99 -9.83
N TYR A 257 -12.89 -6.06 -10.76
CA TYR A 257 -13.73 -6.39 -11.92
C TYR A 257 -13.15 -7.58 -12.67
N GLU A 258 -11.85 -7.54 -12.91
CA GLU A 258 -11.06 -8.63 -13.43
C GLU A 258 -9.73 -8.68 -12.67
N GLY A 259 -9.61 -9.63 -11.75
CA GLY A 259 -8.37 -9.84 -11.00
C GLY A 259 -7.39 -10.72 -11.76
N MET A 260 -6.20 -10.95 -11.17
CA MET A 260 -5.17 -11.84 -11.71
C MET A 260 -4.81 -12.91 -10.68
N GLU A 261 -4.81 -14.16 -11.08
CA GLU A 261 -4.39 -15.30 -10.27
C GLU A 261 -3.15 -16.00 -10.83
N GLY A 262 -2.58 -16.95 -10.11
CA GLY A 262 -1.43 -17.73 -10.55
C GLY A 262 -0.15 -16.91 -10.54
N ASN A 263 0.56 -16.86 -11.66
CA ASN A 263 1.90 -16.28 -11.79
C ASN A 263 1.89 -14.73 -11.85
N GLY A 264 1.16 -14.10 -10.92
CA GLY A 264 1.28 -12.64 -10.69
C GLY A 264 2.70 -12.24 -10.26
N PRO A 265 3.05 -10.95 -10.32
CA PRO A 265 2.16 -9.80 -10.55
C PRO A 265 1.94 -9.42 -12.02
N SER A 266 2.56 -10.11 -12.99
CA SER A 266 2.55 -9.67 -14.40
C SER A 266 2.18 -10.75 -15.42
N SER A 267 2.14 -12.02 -15.04
CA SER A 267 2.00 -13.16 -15.98
C SER A 267 0.95 -14.18 -15.54
N GLY A 268 -0.01 -13.76 -14.71
CA GLY A 268 -1.12 -14.60 -14.27
C GLY A 268 -2.28 -14.62 -15.26
N THR A 269 -3.36 -15.30 -14.88
CA THR A 269 -4.59 -15.45 -15.65
C THR A 269 -5.75 -14.63 -15.06
N PRO A 270 -6.74 -14.20 -15.87
CA PRO A 270 -7.82 -13.35 -15.38
C PRO A 270 -8.83 -14.10 -14.52
N VAL A 271 -9.31 -13.45 -13.46
CA VAL A 271 -10.43 -13.89 -12.62
C VAL A 271 -11.54 -12.85 -12.65
N PRO A 272 -12.71 -13.14 -13.23
CA PRO A 272 -13.83 -12.20 -13.28
C PRO A 272 -14.54 -12.15 -11.91
N SER A 273 -13.98 -11.40 -10.96
CA SER A 273 -14.57 -11.27 -9.62
C SER A 273 -15.72 -10.26 -9.57
N ARG A 274 -15.77 -9.31 -10.53
CA ARG A 274 -16.89 -8.36 -10.69
C ARG A 274 -17.19 -7.55 -9.42
N ILE A 275 -16.14 -7.13 -8.71
CA ILE A 275 -16.25 -6.31 -7.50
C ILE A 275 -15.33 -5.09 -7.56
N ALA A 276 -15.70 -4.05 -6.80
CA ALA A 276 -14.83 -2.94 -6.42
C ALA A 276 -14.88 -2.79 -4.90
N ILE A 277 -13.73 -2.57 -4.26
CA ILE A 277 -13.60 -2.43 -2.81
C ILE A 277 -12.99 -1.05 -2.52
N ALA A 278 -13.57 -0.31 -1.57
CA ALA A 278 -13.03 0.99 -1.16
C ALA A 278 -13.06 1.15 0.37
N SER A 279 -11.98 1.74 0.92
CA SER A 279 -11.90 2.12 2.33
C SER A 279 -10.90 3.26 2.53
N THR A 280 -11.13 4.09 3.55
CA THR A 280 -10.13 5.04 4.05
C THR A 280 -9.10 4.37 4.98
N ASP A 281 -9.39 3.16 5.46
CA ASP A 281 -8.42 2.28 6.10
C ASP A 281 -7.89 1.27 5.06
N TYR A 282 -6.68 1.51 4.56
CA TYR A 282 -6.06 0.71 3.52
C TYR A 282 -5.71 -0.72 3.98
N ILE A 283 -5.47 -0.94 5.29
CA ILE A 283 -5.24 -2.28 5.82
C ILE A 283 -6.54 -3.07 5.87
N ALA A 284 -7.64 -2.43 6.27
CA ALA A 284 -8.96 -3.04 6.25
C ALA A 284 -9.43 -3.36 4.82
N ALA A 285 -9.17 -2.45 3.86
CA ALA A 285 -9.44 -2.71 2.44
C ALA A 285 -8.71 -3.95 1.94
N ASP A 286 -7.38 -4.03 2.21
CA ASP A 286 -6.55 -5.15 1.79
C ASP A 286 -6.96 -6.45 2.52
N ARG A 287 -7.35 -6.38 3.79
CA ARG A 287 -7.89 -7.53 4.53
C ARG A 287 -9.14 -8.10 3.86
N VAL A 288 -10.10 -7.24 3.51
CA VAL A 288 -11.31 -7.65 2.79
C VAL A 288 -10.96 -8.16 1.39
N GLY A 289 -9.99 -7.54 0.70
CA GLY A 289 -9.47 -8.01 -0.58
C GLY A 289 -8.91 -9.44 -0.50
N VAL A 290 -8.12 -9.75 0.53
CA VAL A 290 -7.58 -11.09 0.81
C VAL A 290 -8.71 -12.12 0.98
N GLU A 291 -9.76 -11.77 1.76
CA GLU A 291 -10.94 -12.63 1.93
C GLU A 291 -11.69 -12.85 0.61
N CYS A 292 -11.91 -11.79 -0.16
CA CYS A 292 -12.59 -11.89 -1.46
C CYS A 292 -11.80 -12.74 -2.47
N MET A 293 -10.47 -12.80 -2.35
CA MET A 293 -9.60 -13.68 -3.16
C MET A 293 -9.52 -15.11 -2.62
N GLY A 294 -10.15 -15.42 -1.47
CA GLY A 294 -10.08 -16.73 -0.82
C GLY A 294 -8.66 -17.12 -0.38
N ILE A 295 -7.82 -16.12 -0.06
CA ILE A 295 -6.45 -16.30 0.42
C ILE A 295 -6.46 -16.39 1.94
N ASN A 296 -5.63 -17.27 2.51
CA ASN A 296 -5.45 -17.32 3.97
C ASN A 296 -4.89 -15.97 4.48
N PRO A 297 -5.61 -15.25 5.36
CA PRO A 297 -5.17 -13.93 5.83
C PRO A 297 -3.87 -13.95 6.63
N ALA A 298 -3.42 -15.09 7.13
CA ALA A 298 -2.12 -15.20 7.79
C ALA A 298 -0.93 -15.12 6.80
N TRP A 299 -1.14 -15.35 5.50
CA TRP A 299 -0.06 -15.48 4.52
C TRP A 299 0.62 -14.15 4.11
N PRO A 300 -0.10 -13.02 3.87
CA PRO A 300 0.54 -11.75 3.53
C PRO A 300 1.22 -11.10 4.74
N GLY A 301 2.53 -11.37 4.93
CA GLY A 301 3.28 -10.93 6.13
C GLY A 301 3.26 -9.42 6.34
N TYR A 302 3.39 -8.64 5.29
CA TYR A 302 3.37 -7.18 5.38
C TYR A 302 2.04 -6.63 5.92
N LEU A 303 0.90 -7.27 5.58
CA LEU A 303 -0.41 -6.86 6.11
C LEU A 303 -0.56 -7.23 7.58
N ASN A 304 -0.09 -8.43 7.96
CA ASN A 304 -0.07 -8.87 9.35
C ASN A 304 0.76 -7.90 10.21
N TYR A 305 1.96 -7.53 9.76
CA TYR A 305 2.80 -6.57 10.48
C TYR A 305 2.17 -5.18 10.55
N CYS A 306 1.57 -4.68 9.47
CA CYS A 306 0.86 -3.41 9.49
C CYS A 306 -0.32 -3.41 10.48
N GLY A 307 -1.08 -4.50 10.54
CA GLY A 307 -2.17 -4.67 11.51
C GLY A 307 -1.66 -4.72 12.96
N GLN A 308 -0.60 -5.49 13.24
CA GLN A 308 0.02 -5.60 14.55
C GLN A 308 0.55 -4.26 15.08
N LEU A 309 1.08 -3.42 14.20
CA LEU A 309 1.55 -2.08 14.56
C LEU A 309 0.45 -1.00 14.49
N GLY A 310 -0.82 -1.39 14.29
CA GLY A 310 -1.94 -0.46 14.31
C GLY A 310 -1.94 0.57 13.17
N LEU A 311 -1.39 0.21 11.99
CA LEU A 311 -1.49 1.07 10.80
C LEU A 311 -2.92 1.10 10.23
N GLY A 312 -3.75 0.13 10.59
CA GLY A 312 -5.14 -0.03 10.27
C GLY A 312 -5.68 -1.35 10.83
N ASN A 313 -6.96 -1.63 10.65
CA ASN A 313 -7.59 -2.85 11.16
C ASN A 313 -7.36 -4.05 10.23
N TYR A 314 -6.61 -5.04 10.71
CA TYR A 314 -6.45 -6.33 10.03
C TYR A 314 -7.31 -7.44 10.63
N ASP A 315 -7.91 -7.22 11.79
CA ASP A 315 -8.90 -8.12 12.40
C ASP A 315 -10.27 -7.93 11.73
N ILE A 316 -10.77 -8.97 11.07
CA ILE A 316 -12.08 -8.92 10.36
C ILE A 316 -13.24 -8.57 11.30
N GLY A 317 -13.15 -8.90 12.59
CA GLY A 317 -14.15 -8.54 13.60
C GLY A 317 -14.23 -7.02 13.89
N LYS A 318 -13.20 -6.27 13.48
CA LYS A 318 -13.14 -4.80 13.58
C LYS A 318 -13.42 -4.09 12.26
N ILE A 319 -13.96 -4.79 11.27
CA ILE A 319 -14.25 -4.26 9.95
C ILE A 319 -15.75 -4.38 9.66
N ASP A 320 -16.40 -3.24 9.48
CA ASP A 320 -17.78 -3.18 9.02
C ASP A 320 -17.79 -3.18 7.49
N VAL A 321 -18.19 -4.31 6.90
CA VAL A 321 -18.34 -4.46 5.45
C VAL A 321 -19.72 -4.01 5.05
N ILE A 322 -19.80 -3.00 4.17
CA ILE A 322 -21.05 -2.48 3.62
C ILE A 322 -21.18 -2.82 2.13
N GLY A 323 -22.42 -2.97 1.66
CA GLY A 323 -22.72 -3.40 0.29
C GLY A 323 -22.80 -4.92 0.17
N ALA A 324 -22.04 -5.53 -0.76
CA ALA A 324 -22.05 -6.98 -0.94
C ALA A 324 -21.36 -7.70 0.24
N LYS A 325 -21.85 -8.88 0.60
CA LYS A 325 -21.20 -9.72 1.62
C LYS A 325 -19.98 -10.43 1.01
N ILE A 326 -18.92 -10.60 1.80
CA ILE A 326 -17.71 -11.32 1.36
C ILE A 326 -18.06 -12.69 0.83
N ALA A 327 -18.91 -13.46 1.54
CA ALA A 327 -19.31 -14.82 1.14
C ALA A 327 -20.00 -14.88 -0.23
N ASP A 328 -20.69 -13.80 -0.65
CA ASP A 328 -21.41 -13.76 -1.93
C ASP A 328 -20.51 -13.40 -3.13
N VAL A 329 -19.29 -12.95 -2.85
CA VAL A 329 -18.34 -12.45 -3.88
C VAL A 329 -16.98 -13.13 -3.84
N GLN A 330 -16.70 -13.91 -2.81
CA GLN A 330 -15.44 -14.62 -2.65
C GLN A 330 -15.20 -15.58 -3.82
N LYS A 331 -13.97 -15.53 -4.37
CA LYS A 331 -13.46 -16.50 -5.34
C LYS A 331 -12.12 -17.01 -4.86
N LYS A 332 -11.90 -18.31 -4.94
CA LYS A 332 -10.61 -18.91 -4.58
C LYS A 332 -9.64 -18.70 -5.72
N TYR A 333 -8.72 -17.76 -5.55
CA TYR A 333 -7.65 -17.52 -6.50
C TYR A 333 -6.59 -18.61 -6.44
N GLN A 334 -6.10 -19.02 -7.60
CA GLN A 334 -4.93 -19.89 -7.69
C GLN A 334 -3.70 -19.09 -7.23
N MET A 335 -2.95 -19.65 -6.29
CA MET A 335 -1.73 -19.01 -5.80
C MET A 335 -0.58 -19.10 -6.81
N HIS A 336 0.43 -18.25 -6.63
CA HIS A 336 1.65 -18.31 -7.41
C HIS A 336 2.36 -19.68 -7.23
N ALA A 337 3.07 -20.16 -8.25
CA ALA A 337 3.81 -21.43 -8.18
C ALA A 337 4.86 -21.44 -7.05
N ASP A 338 5.38 -20.27 -6.66
CA ASP A 338 6.38 -20.10 -5.61
C ASP A 338 5.78 -19.93 -4.20
N ILE A 339 4.50 -20.19 -3.99
CA ILE A 339 3.82 -19.89 -2.72
C ILE A 339 4.54 -20.46 -1.49
N GLU A 340 5.08 -21.66 -1.57
CA GLU A 340 5.83 -22.29 -0.46
C GLU A 340 7.07 -21.47 -0.09
N ARG A 341 7.78 -20.93 -1.08
CA ARG A 341 8.92 -20.03 -0.85
C ARG A 341 8.44 -18.70 -0.23
N GLU A 342 7.34 -18.16 -0.71
CA GLU A 342 6.80 -16.90 -0.19
C GLU A 342 6.41 -17.02 1.29
N LEU A 343 5.90 -18.18 1.72
CA LEU A 343 5.48 -18.44 3.10
C LEU A 343 6.65 -18.67 4.07
N GLN A 344 7.88 -18.77 3.60
CA GLN A 344 9.06 -18.94 4.48
C GLN A 344 9.29 -17.76 5.45
N TRP A 345 8.67 -16.62 5.21
CA TRP A 345 8.72 -15.50 6.17
C TRP A 345 8.11 -15.87 7.54
N MET A 346 7.19 -16.82 7.60
CA MET A 346 6.54 -17.28 8.83
C MET A 346 7.40 -18.23 9.66
N GLY A 347 8.39 -18.89 9.04
CA GLY A 347 9.27 -19.83 9.68
C GLY A 347 10.37 -19.18 10.52
N GLU A 348 11.14 -19.98 11.22
CA GLU A 348 12.36 -19.52 11.90
C GLU A 348 13.44 -19.12 10.89
N MET A 349 14.23 -18.09 11.22
CA MET A 349 15.46 -17.80 10.47
C MET A 349 16.54 -18.78 10.90
N LYS A 350 16.97 -19.65 10.00
CA LYS A 350 17.99 -20.68 10.29
C LYS A 350 19.39 -20.11 10.46
N ASP A 351 19.67 -18.95 9.87
CA ASP A 351 20.99 -18.33 9.80
C ASP A 351 21.10 -17.01 10.55
N LEU A 352 20.34 -16.85 11.62
CA LEU A 352 20.54 -15.67 12.49
C LEU A 352 21.93 -15.74 13.13
N PRO A 353 22.73 -14.65 13.03
CA PRO A 353 23.96 -14.57 13.79
C PRO A 353 23.67 -14.64 15.28
N ILE A 354 24.51 -15.34 15.99
CA ILE A 354 24.65 -15.48 17.43
C ILE A 354 23.49 -14.91 18.26
N LYS A 355 22.66 -15.80 18.79
CA LYS A 355 21.68 -15.42 19.84
C LYS A 355 22.46 -14.83 21.01
N LEU A 356 22.15 -13.60 21.34
CA LEU A 356 22.58 -13.03 22.62
C LEU A 356 21.82 -13.79 23.72
N GLY A 357 22.55 -14.57 24.53
CA GLY A 357 22.00 -15.32 25.68
C GLY A 357 21.50 -14.41 26.81
#